data_1e42840e3e346ec013481b423e3841f1
#
_entry.id   1e42840e3e346ec013481b423e3841f1
#
_cell.length_a   1.000
_cell.length_b   1.000
_cell.length_c   1.000
_cell.angle_alpha   90.00
_cell.angle_beta   90.00
_cell.angle_gamma   90.00
#
_symmetry.space_group_name_H-M   'P 1'
#
loop_
_entity.id
_entity.type
_entity.pdbx_description
1 polymer ?
#
loop_
_entity_poly.entity_id
_entity_poly.type
_entity_poly.pdbx_seq_one_letter_code
_entity_poly.pdbx_strand_id
1 'polypeptide(L)'
;NMESFKIAAYNMDSTAVVFEVTKFFLADNKRLPLFDQNSASLRDEKYGKLELKAILKKNLSSIRNFYVFDDNLEINLDMSFYQSLLANKREVRGGNVRVKAVYSMLLLPEEVMTWRLGDPRLGYTYTKKQKISTEKDGTAFSYLQHKWNLLPADEEAYRRGDLVAPRKPVFFYIDSDFPEAWKKAIKEGVNWWNEAFKMAGFKDAVQTADFPANDTTFYAGNLKYSCIRYVPVNLSKTQSKVWVDPRSGEIINGTIFVGHDIAKTIANQRFVQTAQADERIRGGQLSEEILLEGIRLYVAREVGHCLGLAENASASAAFSVESLRSPEFTRQNGIASSVMDELPFNYIAQPRDGKVDFVQNKLGAYDLYAIQMGYMLIPDAKTPEEICEKIMRWVSMKSGDPVYRYGKAQYQDAEYDPSALGGDLSNNAVKAGKYGISNLKYILGNMDKWVEQQDSDYRFRIQIYPEIVNQYNRYLMYAFRNVGGFYLSEHRVGDRNQALSVVSKAQQREAARFVMNELCNMTWLDDSSILRNMPVQT
;
A
#
# COMPACT_ATOMS: atom_id res chain seq x y z
N ASN A 1 19.95 5.48 -24.68
CA ASN A 1 20.64 4.45 -25.45
C ASN A 1 19.66 3.32 -25.72
N MET A 2 19.32 3.07 -26.99
CA MET A 2 18.56 1.90 -27.43
C MET A 2 19.53 0.72 -27.54
N GLU A 3 19.10 -0.47 -27.10
CA GLU A 3 19.82 -1.70 -27.43
C GLU A 3 19.66 -1.96 -28.94
N SER A 4 20.70 -2.41 -29.58
CA SER A 4 20.66 -2.84 -30.99
C SER A 4 20.90 -4.34 -31.08
N PHE A 5 20.05 -5.02 -31.82
CA PHE A 5 20.15 -6.45 -32.05
C PHE A 5 20.54 -6.71 -33.51
N LYS A 6 21.46 -7.65 -33.70
CA LYS A 6 21.81 -8.08 -35.06
C LYS A 6 20.65 -8.88 -35.66
N ILE A 7 20.19 -8.48 -36.82
CA ILE A 7 19.18 -9.23 -37.59
C ILE A 7 19.78 -10.59 -37.96
N ALA A 8 19.12 -11.66 -37.62
CA ALA A 8 19.48 -13.03 -37.92
C ALA A 8 18.83 -13.52 -39.22
N ALA A 9 17.56 -13.12 -39.43
CA ALA A 9 16.79 -13.50 -40.61
C ALA A 9 15.61 -12.53 -40.84
N TYR A 10 14.99 -12.66 -42.01
CA TYR A 10 13.69 -12.06 -42.33
C TYR A 10 12.68 -13.18 -42.58
N ASN A 11 11.39 -12.89 -42.36
CA ASN A 11 10.33 -13.76 -42.85
C ASN A 11 10.25 -13.71 -44.39
N MET A 12 9.46 -14.60 -45.03
CA MET A 12 9.44 -14.78 -46.50
C MET A 12 9.08 -13.51 -47.26
N ASP A 13 8.19 -12.70 -46.72
CA ASP A 13 7.73 -11.43 -47.34
C ASP A 13 8.49 -10.19 -46.84
N SER A 14 9.51 -10.38 -46.03
CA SER A 14 10.34 -9.32 -45.43
C SER A 14 9.56 -8.28 -44.57
N THR A 15 8.37 -8.63 -44.10
CA THR A 15 7.56 -7.78 -43.24
C THR A 15 7.94 -7.91 -41.74
N ALA A 16 8.71 -8.95 -41.40
CA ALA A 16 9.20 -9.18 -40.03
C ALA A 16 10.68 -9.56 -40.01
N VAL A 17 11.35 -9.26 -38.93
CA VAL A 17 12.75 -9.58 -38.68
C VAL A 17 12.90 -10.53 -37.49
N VAL A 18 13.88 -11.42 -37.61
CA VAL A 18 14.29 -12.33 -36.53
C VAL A 18 15.64 -11.88 -35.99
N PHE A 19 15.75 -11.77 -34.68
CA PHE A 19 17.02 -11.46 -34.03
C PHE A 19 17.18 -12.26 -32.73
N GLU A 20 18.44 -12.44 -32.32
CA GLU A 20 18.78 -13.26 -31.16
C GLU A 20 18.79 -12.39 -29.88
N VAL A 21 17.96 -12.75 -28.86
CA VAL A 21 17.75 -11.98 -27.64
C VAL A 21 18.24 -12.66 -26.37
N THR A 22 18.68 -13.92 -26.44
CA THR A 22 19.08 -14.72 -25.26
C THR A 22 20.11 -14.00 -24.39
N LYS A 23 21.13 -13.42 -25.03
CA LYS A 23 22.18 -12.68 -24.34
C LYS A 23 21.68 -11.44 -23.60
N PHE A 24 20.62 -10.82 -24.09
CA PHE A 24 20.01 -9.66 -23.44
C PHE A 24 19.30 -10.06 -22.15
N PHE A 25 18.48 -11.12 -22.19
CA PHE A 25 17.72 -11.57 -21.03
C PHE A 25 18.57 -12.34 -20.02
N LEU A 26 19.62 -13.04 -20.45
CA LEU A 26 20.55 -13.76 -19.57
C LEU A 26 21.78 -12.89 -19.16
N ALA A 27 21.63 -11.58 -19.16
CA ALA A 27 22.64 -10.65 -18.67
C ALA A 27 22.24 -10.02 -17.34
N ASP A 28 23.22 -9.52 -16.59
CA ASP A 28 22.97 -8.60 -15.48
C ASP A 28 22.66 -7.21 -16.06
N ASN A 29 21.39 -7.04 -16.45
CA ASN A 29 20.94 -5.86 -17.15
C ASN A 29 20.62 -4.73 -16.16
N LYS A 30 21.42 -3.69 -16.17
CA LYS A 30 21.24 -2.52 -15.29
C LYS A 30 19.92 -1.77 -15.51
N ARG A 31 19.25 -1.97 -16.67
CA ARG A 31 17.94 -1.38 -16.96
C ARG A 31 16.78 -2.20 -16.43
N LEU A 32 17.00 -3.50 -16.23
CA LEU A 32 16.05 -4.47 -15.73
C LEU A 32 16.69 -5.23 -14.54
N PRO A 33 17.11 -4.52 -13.49
CA PRO A 33 17.84 -5.15 -12.39
C PRO A 33 16.91 -6.08 -11.63
N LEU A 34 17.39 -7.31 -11.34
CA LEU A 34 16.67 -8.26 -10.50
C LEU A 34 16.87 -7.99 -9.00
N PHE A 35 17.89 -7.21 -8.65
CA PHE A 35 18.18 -6.77 -7.29
C PHE A 35 18.35 -5.26 -7.27
N ASP A 36 17.68 -4.60 -6.31
CA ASP A 36 17.96 -3.21 -6.03
C ASP A 36 19.30 -3.09 -5.30
N GLN A 37 20.36 -2.83 -6.05
CA GLN A 37 21.70 -2.60 -5.53
C GLN A 37 21.83 -1.28 -4.76
N ASN A 38 20.84 -0.39 -4.88
CA ASN A 38 20.78 0.90 -4.18
C ASN A 38 19.93 0.82 -2.89
N SER A 39 19.52 -0.37 -2.46
CA SER A 39 18.78 -0.51 -1.20
C SER A 39 19.71 -0.10 -0.03
N ALA A 40 19.74 1.21 0.19
CA ALA A 40 20.59 1.88 1.18
C ALA A 40 20.25 1.54 2.64
N SER A 41 19.36 0.60 2.88
CA SER A 41 18.75 0.36 4.19
C SER A 41 18.99 -1.01 4.79
N LEU A 42 19.82 -1.85 4.19
CA LEU A 42 20.23 -3.07 4.87
C LEU A 42 21.12 -2.70 6.04
N ARG A 43 20.60 -2.84 7.25
CA ARG A 43 21.35 -2.68 8.50
C ARG A 43 21.31 -3.98 9.28
N ASP A 44 22.42 -4.33 9.87
CA ASP A 44 22.58 -5.44 10.78
C ASP A 44 23.04 -4.90 12.13
N GLU A 45 22.51 -5.42 13.22
CA GLU A 45 22.84 -4.95 14.59
C GLU A 45 24.33 -5.08 14.89
N LYS A 46 24.95 -6.14 14.40
CA LYS A 46 26.39 -6.44 14.62
C LYS A 46 27.31 -5.70 13.66
N TYR A 47 26.89 -5.55 12.41
CA TYR A 47 27.75 -5.05 11.33
C TYR A 47 27.39 -3.64 10.85
N GLY A 48 26.29 -3.06 11.32
CA GLY A 48 25.81 -1.75 10.91
C GLY A 48 25.27 -1.75 9.49
N LYS A 49 25.65 -0.75 8.68
CA LYS A 49 25.20 -0.65 7.29
C LYS A 49 25.80 -1.75 6.42
N LEU A 50 24.93 -2.48 5.73
CA LEU A 50 25.31 -3.53 4.79
C LEU A 50 25.07 -3.08 3.34
N GLU A 51 25.94 -3.54 2.44
CA GLU A 51 25.83 -3.39 1.00
C GLU A 51 25.57 -4.76 0.37
N LEU A 52 24.50 -4.85 -0.44
CA LEU A 52 24.17 -6.04 -1.20
C LEU A 52 24.93 -6.02 -2.54
N LYS A 53 25.70 -7.08 -2.81
CA LYS A 53 26.33 -7.31 -4.10
C LYS A 53 25.87 -8.64 -4.67
N ALA A 54 25.39 -8.63 -5.93
CA ALA A 54 24.99 -9.84 -6.63
C ALA A 54 25.80 -9.98 -7.94
N ILE A 55 26.35 -11.16 -8.18
CA ILE A 55 27.15 -11.49 -9.37
C ILE A 55 26.45 -12.61 -10.13
N LEU A 56 26.03 -12.34 -11.35
CA LEU A 56 25.34 -13.30 -12.21
C LEU A 56 26.27 -14.46 -12.60
N LYS A 57 25.80 -15.70 -12.42
CA LYS A 57 26.42 -16.93 -12.92
C LYS A 57 25.75 -17.36 -14.23
N LYS A 58 26.25 -16.82 -15.35
CA LYS A 58 25.64 -17.02 -16.68
C LYS A 58 25.49 -18.48 -17.07
N ASN A 59 26.48 -19.30 -16.76
CA ASN A 59 26.50 -20.75 -17.07
C ASN A 59 25.49 -21.57 -16.26
N LEU A 60 24.87 -20.99 -15.23
CA LEU A 60 23.85 -21.61 -14.39
C LEU A 60 22.48 -20.93 -14.55
N SER A 61 22.37 -20.06 -15.54
CA SER A 61 21.14 -19.30 -15.82
C SER A 61 20.60 -19.69 -17.18
N SER A 62 19.28 -19.78 -17.31
CA SER A 62 18.61 -20.21 -18.54
C SER A 62 17.24 -19.54 -18.72
N ILE A 63 16.79 -19.45 -19.96
CA ILE A 63 15.38 -19.18 -20.28
C ILE A 63 14.63 -20.48 -20.04
N ARG A 64 13.62 -20.44 -19.15
CA ARG A 64 12.81 -21.62 -18.82
C ARG A 64 11.73 -21.85 -19.86
N ASN A 65 10.93 -20.84 -20.11
CA ASN A 65 9.88 -20.81 -21.12
C ASN A 65 9.50 -19.37 -21.46
N PHE A 66 8.68 -19.22 -22.46
CA PHE A 66 8.06 -17.96 -22.84
C PHE A 66 6.62 -18.20 -23.28
N TYR A 67 5.79 -17.20 -23.06
CA TYR A 67 4.39 -17.17 -23.52
C TYR A 67 4.22 -15.95 -24.40
N VAL A 68 3.55 -16.14 -25.54
CA VAL A 68 3.27 -15.09 -26.51
C VAL A 68 1.76 -14.93 -26.61
N PHE A 69 1.28 -13.71 -26.46
CA PHE A 69 -0.13 -13.34 -26.55
C PHE A 69 -0.29 -12.30 -27.69
N ASP A 70 -1.52 -11.86 -27.95
CA ASP A 70 -1.82 -10.95 -29.06
C ASP A 70 -1.05 -9.62 -28.96
N ASP A 71 -0.95 -9.06 -27.75
CA ASP A 71 -0.38 -7.74 -27.46
C ASP A 71 0.74 -7.75 -26.42
N ASN A 72 1.07 -8.92 -25.87
CA ASN A 72 2.12 -9.00 -24.85
C ASN A 72 2.84 -10.36 -24.89
N LEU A 73 4.00 -10.39 -24.29
CA LEU A 73 4.77 -11.62 -24.10
C LEU A 73 5.36 -11.68 -22.69
N GLU A 74 5.53 -12.90 -22.19
CA GLU A 74 6.15 -13.19 -20.92
C GLU A 74 7.35 -14.13 -21.12
N ILE A 75 8.51 -13.77 -20.55
CA ILE A 75 9.73 -14.57 -20.58
C ILE A 75 10.07 -14.98 -19.15
N ASN A 76 10.06 -16.28 -18.90
CA ASN A 76 10.39 -16.85 -17.61
C ASN A 76 11.85 -17.32 -17.58
N LEU A 77 12.60 -16.86 -16.59
CA LEU A 77 14.02 -17.09 -16.44
C LEU A 77 14.32 -17.79 -15.12
N ASP A 78 15.23 -18.77 -15.16
CA ASP A 78 15.91 -19.29 -13.99
C ASP A 78 17.30 -18.66 -13.94
N MET A 79 17.51 -17.73 -13.00
CA MET A 79 18.75 -16.95 -12.87
C MET A 79 19.52 -17.36 -11.62
N SER A 80 20.82 -17.59 -11.76
CA SER A 80 21.70 -17.94 -10.64
C SER A 80 22.67 -16.82 -10.36
N PHE A 81 22.79 -16.46 -9.08
CA PHE A 81 23.71 -15.41 -8.62
C PHE A 81 24.56 -15.91 -7.47
N TYR A 82 25.74 -15.36 -7.34
CA TYR A 82 26.44 -15.31 -6.06
C TYR A 82 26.10 -13.99 -5.41
N GLN A 83 25.44 -14.04 -4.27
CA GLN A 83 25.03 -12.88 -3.50
C GLN A 83 25.93 -12.74 -2.28
N SER A 84 26.42 -11.54 -2.02
CA SER A 84 27.19 -11.23 -0.82
C SER A 84 26.66 -9.97 -0.13
N LEU A 85 26.64 -10.03 1.21
CA LEU A 85 26.43 -8.89 2.08
C LEU A 85 27.80 -8.38 2.55
N LEU A 86 28.05 -7.11 2.30
CA LEU A 86 29.32 -6.47 2.62
C LEU A 86 29.14 -5.46 3.74
N ALA A 87 29.95 -5.56 4.78
CA ALA A 87 30.14 -4.51 5.78
C ALA A 87 31.52 -3.91 5.60
N ASN A 88 31.62 -2.60 5.46
CA ASN A 88 32.88 -1.90 5.21
C ASN A 88 33.71 -2.55 4.07
N LYS A 89 33.04 -2.93 2.97
CA LYS A 89 33.61 -3.60 1.79
C LYS A 89 34.14 -5.04 2.04
N ARG A 90 33.91 -5.61 3.22
CA ARG A 90 34.24 -7.01 3.51
C ARG A 90 32.99 -7.86 3.52
N GLU A 91 33.07 -9.03 2.92
CA GLU A 91 31.96 -9.98 2.91
C GLU A 91 31.76 -10.55 4.33
N VAL A 92 30.54 -10.36 4.86
CA VAL A 92 30.11 -10.88 6.16
C VAL A 92 29.20 -12.10 6.00
N ARG A 93 28.52 -12.19 4.87
CA ARG A 93 27.68 -13.32 4.48
C ARG A 93 27.64 -13.41 2.96
N GLY A 94 27.78 -14.61 2.41
CA GLY A 94 27.66 -14.86 0.98
C GLY A 94 27.14 -16.25 0.67
N GLY A 95 26.58 -16.40 -0.54
CA GLY A 95 26.04 -17.69 -0.99
C GLY A 95 25.45 -17.64 -2.38
N ASN A 96 25.17 -18.83 -2.91
CA ASN A 96 24.49 -18.97 -4.19
C ASN A 96 22.99 -18.83 -4.00
N VAL A 97 22.34 -18.00 -4.83
CA VAL A 97 20.91 -17.78 -4.83
C VAL A 97 20.36 -18.06 -6.23
N ARG A 98 19.27 -18.82 -6.31
CA ARG A 98 18.47 -18.97 -7.53
C ARG A 98 17.26 -18.05 -7.45
N VAL A 99 17.02 -17.33 -8.56
CA VAL A 99 15.91 -16.43 -8.70
C VAL A 99 15.12 -16.84 -9.93
N LYS A 100 13.83 -17.05 -9.76
CA LYS A 100 12.89 -17.15 -10.87
C LYS A 100 12.47 -15.72 -11.21
N ALA A 101 12.86 -15.24 -12.38
CA ALA A 101 12.51 -13.91 -12.86
C ALA A 101 11.50 -14.02 -14.01
N VAL A 102 10.64 -13.03 -14.10
CA VAL A 102 9.67 -12.89 -15.17
C VAL A 102 9.84 -11.52 -15.80
N TYR A 103 10.10 -11.48 -17.07
CA TYR A 103 10.06 -10.26 -17.88
C TYR A 103 8.81 -10.27 -18.75
N SER A 104 8.00 -9.25 -18.61
CA SER A 104 6.83 -9.05 -19.46
C SER A 104 7.05 -7.83 -20.36
N MET A 105 6.67 -7.95 -21.60
CA MET A 105 6.68 -6.87 -22.58
C MET A 105 5.27 -6.70 -23.13
N LEU A 106 4.81 -5.45 -23.18
CA LEU A 106 3.48 -5.10 -23.66
C LEU A 106 3.60 -4.18 -24.86
N LEU A 107 2.87 -4.50 -25.92
CA LEU A 107 2.65 -3.57 -27.02
C LEU A 107 1.66 -2.49 -26.56
N LEU A 108 2.11 -1.25 -26.53
CA LEU A 108 1.27 -0.15 -26.09
C LEU A 108 0.17 0.15 -27.11
N PRO A 109 -1.05 0.54 -26.67
CA PRO A 109 -2.15 0.89 -27.55
C PRO A 109 -1.75 1.98 -28.56
N GLU A 110 -2.29 1.90 -29.78
CA GLU A 110 -2.10 2.95 -30.80
C GLU A 110 -2.75 4.26 -30.36
N GLU A 111 -3.99 4.19 -29.88
CA GLU A 111 -4.70 5.32 -29.31
C GLU A 111 -4.21 5.61 -27.88
N VAL A 112 -3.68 6.80 -27.70
CA VAL A 112 -3.13 7.23 -26.40
C VAL A 112 -4.23 7.93 -25.60
N MET A 113 -4.47 7.47 -24.38
CA MET A 113 -5.41 8.13 -23.45
C MET A 113 -5.06 9.61 -23.28
N THR A 114 -6.07 10.48 -23.27
CA THR A 114 -5.87 11.87 -22.86
C THR A 114 -5.38 11.93 -21.43
N TRP A 115 -4.15 12.42 -21.26
CA TRP A 115 -3.52 12.47 -19.94
C TRP A 115 -4.20 13.44 -18.99
N ARG A 116 -4.04 13.21 -17.70
CA ARG A 116 -4.43 14.15 -16.64
C ARG A 116 -3.18 14.62 -15.91
N LEU A 117 -3.05 15.91 -15.71
CA LEU A 117 -1.98 16.47 -14.89
C LEU A 117 -2.28 16.21 -13.42
N GLY A 118 -1.28 15.73 -12.68
CA GLY A 118 -1.39 15.48 -11.24
C GLY A 118 -1.38 16.77 -10.43
N ASP A 119 -2.23 16.81 -9.41
CA ASP A 119 -2.14 17.81 -8.33
C ASP A 119 -1.46 17.13 -7.13
N PRO A 120 -0.34 17.67 -6.59
CA PRO A 120 0.40 17.06 -5.49
C PRO A 120 -0.41 16.97 -4.18
N ARG A 121 -1.48 17.74 -4.06
CA ARG A 121 -2.42 17.68 -2.91
C ARG A 121 -3.41 16.53 -2.99
N LEU A 122 -3.44 15.83 -4.14
CA LEU A 122 -4.16 14.58 -4.35
C LEU A 122 -3.14 13.45 -4.43
N GLY A 123 -3.25 12.46 -3.60
CA GLY A 123 -2.32 11.33 -3.50
C GLY A 123 -2.43 10.36 -4.67
N TYR A 124 -2.03 10.78 -5.85
CA TYR A 124 -1.91 9.91 -7.01
C TYR A 124 -0.44 9.59 -7.32
N THR A 125 -0.18 8.40 -7.82
CA THR A 125 1.08 8.07 -8.47
C THR A 125 1.14 8.74 -9.85
N TYR A 126 2.35 8.97 -10.38
CA TYR A 126 2.51 9.71 -11.63
C TYR A 126 3.76 9.31 -12.41
N THR A 127 3.69 9.52 -13.72
CA THR A 127 4.86 9.49 -14.61
C THR A 127 5.40 10.91 -14.77
N LYS A 128 6.68 11.11 -14.42
CA LYS A 128 7.38 12.39 -14.60
C LYS A 128 7.86 12.52 -16.03
N LYS A 129 7.39 13.53 -16.76
CA LYS A 129 7.86 13.90 -18.10
C LYS A 129 8.66 15.19 -18.08
N GLN A 130 9.77 15.17 -18.78
CA GLN A 130 10.58 16.37 -19.03
C GLN A 130 9.98 17.15 -20.20
N LYS A 131 9.68 18.43 -19.99
CA LYS A 131 9.20 19.35 -21.02
C LYS A 131 10.30 20.36 -21.34
N ILE A 132 10.68 20.40 -22.60
CA ILE A 132 11.61 21.39 -23.13
C ILE A 132 10.79 22.36 -23.96
N SER A 133 10.89 23.66 -23.67
CA SER A 133 10.20 24.72 -24.38
C SER A 133 11.15 25.90 -24.55
N THR A 134 11.06 26.55 -25.68
CA THR A 134 11.78 27.80 -25.96
C THR A 134 11.14 29.02 -25.28
N GLU A 135 9.93 28.87 -24.72
CA GLU A 135 9.18 29.93 -24.04
C GLU A 135 9.56 30.10 -22.56
N LYS A 136 10.32 29.14 -22.01
CA LYS A 136 10.73 29.16 -20.60
C LYS A 136 12.23 28.88 -20.48
N ASP A 137 12.88 29.59 -19.60
CA ASP A 137 14.26 29.33 -19.24
C ASP A 137 14.37 27.96 -18.54
N GLY A 138 15.14 27.05 -19.11
CA GLY A 138 15.43 25.73 -18.57
C GLY A 138 14.36 24.68 -18.82
N THR A 139 14.54 23.56 -18.16
CA THR A 139 13.69 22.36 -18.28
C THR A 139 12.56 22.37 -17.28
N ALA A 140 11.32 22.21 -17.75
CA ALA A 140 10.15 22.01 -16.90
C ALA A 140 9.78 20.52 -16.81
N PHE A 141 9.00 20.15 -15.79
CA PHE A 141 8.46 18.81 -15.64
C PHE A 141 6.94 18.85 -15.62
N SER A 142 6.34 17.87 -16.28
CA SER A 142 4.92 17.56 -16.17
C SER A 142 4.76 16.21 -15.47
N TYR A 143 3.77 16.10 -14.61
CA TYR A 143 3.47 14.89 -13.84
C TYR A 143 2.15 14.34 -14.35
N LEU A 144 2.20 13.22 -15.08
CA LEU A 144 1.03 12.57 -15.63
C LEU A 144 0.45 11.63 -14.61
N GLN A 145 -0.75 11.91 -14.13
CA GLN A 145 -1.46 11.09 -13.14
C GLN A 145 -1.72 9.70 -13.68
N HIS A 146 -1.43 8.67 -12.88
CA HIS A 146 -1.81 7.31 -13.22
C HIS A 146 -3.30 7.11 -12.97
N LYS A 147 -4.00 6.61 -13.98
CA LYS A 147 -5.43 6.31 -13.91
C LYS A 147 -5.87 5.34 -15.01
N TRP A 148 -6.94 4.63 -14.81
CA TRP A 148 -7.61 3.87 -15.87
C TRP A 148 -8.32 4.80 -16.84
N ASN A 149 -8.41 4.38 -18.11
CA ASN A 149 -9.14 5.10 -19.14
C ASN A 149 -10.63 4.76 -19.06
N LEU A 150 -11.33 5.41 -18.13
CA LEU A 150 -12.78 5.24 -17.96
C LEU A 150 -13.53 6.29 -18.78
N LEU A 151 -14.15 5.83 -19.86
CA LEU A 151 -15.06 6.64 -20.70
C LEU A 151 -16.49 6.15 -20.50
N PRO A 152 -17.50 7.04 -20.43
CA PRO A 152 -18.89 6.65 -20.23
C PRO A 152 -19.41 5.87 -21.45
N ALA A 153 -20.23 4.86 -21.21
CA ALA A 153 -20.94 4.15 -22.28
C ALA A 153 -21.96 5.04 -22.98
N ASP A 154 -22.58 5.96 -22.21
CA ASP A 154 -23.50 6.99 -22.69
C ASP A 154 -22.99 8.36 -22.24
N GLU A 155 -22.39 9.11 -23.19
CA GLU A 155 -21.82 10.43 -22.91
C GLU A 155 -22.89 11.49 -22.66
N GLU A 156 -24.04 11.39 -23.30
CA GLU A 156 -25.12 12.35 -23.12
C GLU A 156 -25.78 12.20 -21.75
N ALA A 157 -26.02 10.97 -21.32
CA ALA A 157 -26.51 10.69 -19.97
C ALA A 157 -25.50 11.18 -18.91
N TYR A 158 -24.19 10.92 -19.13
CA TYR A 158 -23.15 11.42 -18.23
C TYR A 158 -23.16 12.97 -18.13
N ARG A 159 -23.31 13.66 -19.28
CA ARG A 159 -23.40 15.14 -19.31
C ARG A 159 -24.64 15.69 -18.58
N ARG A 160 -25.74 14.94 -18.56
CA ARG A 160 -26.93 15.29 -17.77
C ARG A 160 -26.77 15.05 -16.26
N GLY A 161 -25.68 14.39 -15.84
CA GLY A 161 -25.43 14.04 -14.44
C GLY A 161 -25.99 12.68 -14.03
N ASP A 162 -26.42 11.84 -14.98
CA ASP A 162 -26.87 10.48 -14.71
C ASP A 162 -25.66 9.58 -14.37
N LEU A 163 -25.87 8.58 -13.50
CA LEU A 163 -24.87 7.55 -13.26
C LEU A 163 -24.83 6.55 -14.42
N VAL A 164 -23.70 6.46 -15.10
CA VAL A 164 -23.52 5.61 -16.28
C VAL A 164 -22.45 4.54 -16.05
N ALA A 165 -22.57 3.39 -16.69
CA ALA A 165 -21.47 2.42 -16.71
C ALA A 165 -20.33 2.93 -17.61
N PRO A 166 -19.07 2.62 -17.31
CA PRO A 166 -17.99 2.87 -18.24
C PRO A 166 -18.06 1.91 -19.44
N ARG A 167 -17.53 2.33 -20.60
CA ARG A 167 -17.40 1.47 -21.78
C ARG A 167 -16.60 0.22 -21.50
N LYS A 168 -15.54 0.35 -20.67
CA LYS A 168 -14.68 -0.72 -20.22
C LYS A 168 -14.44 -0.54 -18.71
N PRO A 169 -15.04 -1.38 -17.87
CA PRO A 169 -14.79 -1.32 -16.42
C PRO A 169 -13.39 -1.80 -16.07
N VAL A 170 -12.90 -1.38 -14.90
CA VAL A 170 -11.71 -1.98 -14.27
C VAL A 170 -12.12 -3.37 -13.78
N PHE A 171 -11.43 -4.40 -14.24
CA PHE A 171 -11.86 -5.77 -13.99
C PHE A 171 -10.76 -6.58 -13.32
N PHE A 172 -11.06 -7.23 -12.18
CA PHE A 172 -10.13 -8.10 -11.49
C PHE A 172 -10.61 -9.56 -11.49
N TYR A 173 -9.75 -10.46 -11.95
CA TYR A 173 -9.93 -11.90 -11.87
C TYR A 173 -9.36 -12.42 -10.54
N ILE A 174 -10.15 -13.21 -9.80
CA ILE A 174 -9.78 -13.74 -8.48
C ILE A 174 -9.29 -15.16 -8.63
N ASP A 175 -8.10 -15.43 -8.08
CA ASP A 175 -7.44 -16.73 -8.14
C ASP A 175 -8.33 -17.83 -7.51
N SER A 176 -8.40 -18.97 -8.20
CA SER A 176 -9.16 -20.14 -7.73
C SER A 176 -8.60 -20.77 -6.45
N ASP A 177 -7.30 -20.57 -6.18
CA ASP A 177 -6.61 -21.15 -5.03
C ASP A 177 -6.96 -20.48 -3.69
N PHE A 178 -7.67 -19.34 -3.70
CA PHE A 178 -8.15 -18.74 -2.46
C PHE A 178 -9.20 -19.62 -1.77
N PRO A 179 -9.20 -19.70 -0.42
CA PRO A 179 -10.35 -20.22 0.34
C PRO A 179 -11.64 -19.46 -0.04
N GLU A 180 -12.77 -20.17 -0.12
CA GLU A 180 -14.03 -19.56 -0.58
C GLU A 180 -14.49 -18.37 0.27
N ALA A 181 -14.32 -18.43 1.59
CA ALA A 181 -14.64 -17.31 2.46
C ALA A 181 -13.79 -16.06 2.13
N TRP A 182 -12.49 -16.26 1.80
CA TRP A 182 -11.61 -15.15 1.40
C TRP A 182 -12.05 -14.53 0.07
N LYS A 183 -12.46 -15.34 -0.92
CA LYS A 183 -12.97 -14.81 -2.20
C LYS A 183 -14.14 -13.85 -1.99
N LYS A 184 -15.06 -14.19 -1.07
CA LYS A 184 -16.18 -13.30 -0.74
C LYS A 184 -15.70 -11.97 -0.17
N ALA A 185 -14.81 -11.99 0.82
CA ALA A 185 -14.26 -10.77 1.42
C ALA A 185 -13.45 -9.93 0.40
N ILE A 186 -12.71 -10.58 -0.49
CA ILE A 186 -11.97 -9.94 -1.59
C ILE A 186 -12.95 -9.21 -2.52
N LYS A 187 -14.03 -9.89 -2.98
CA LYS A 187 -15.07 -9.29 -3.83
C LYS A 187 -15.70 -8.06 -3.16
N GLU A 188 -16.01 -8.16 -1.88
CA GLU A 188 -16.56 -7.05 -1.10
C GLU A 188 -15.58 -5.86 -1.02
N GLY A 189 -14.29 -6.11 -0.71
CA GLY A 189 -13.26 -5.06 -0.64
C GLY A 189 -13.04 -4.36 -1.98
N VAL A 190 -13.08 -5.10 -3.09
CA VAL A 190 -13.03 -4.51 -4.45
C VAL A 190 -14.28 -3.67 -4.71
N ASN A 191 -15.46 -4.17 -4.34
CA ASN A 191 -16.73 -3.50 -4.61
C ASN A 191 -16.90 -2.18 -3.84
N TRP A 192 -16.20 -1.98 -2.71
CA TRP A 192 -16.25 -0.70 -1.99
C TRP A 192 -15.94 0.49 -2.90
N TRP A 193 -15.03 0.35 -3.85
CA TRP A 193 -14.60 1.43 -4.74
C TRP A 193 -15.71 1.91 -5.68
N ASN A 194 -16.75 1.10 -5.92
CA ASN A 194 -17.88 1.56 -6.71
C ASN A 194 -18.63 2.73 -6.05
N GLU A 195 -18.62 2.82 -4.70
CA GLU A 195 -19.19 3.99 -4.01
C GLU A 195 -18.40 5.28 -4.34
N ALA A 196 -17.07 5.17 -4.41
CA ALA A 196 -16.22 6.30 -4.81
C ALA A 196 -16.45 6.68 -6.28
N PHE A 197 -16.61 5.71 -7.16
CA PHE A 197 -16.86 5.98 -8.58
C PHE A 197 -18.25 6.60 -8.86
N LYS A 198 -19.23 6.37 -8.01
CA LYS A 198 -20.51 7.10 -8.10
C LYS A 198 -20.31 8.62 -7.96
N MET A 199 -19.37 9.06 -7.10
CA MET A 199 -19.02 10.48 -6.97
C MET A 199 -18.35 11.03 -8.24
N ALA A 200 -17.77 10.18 -9.07
CA ALA A 200 -17.21 10.54 -10.37
C ALA A 200 -18.20 10.35 -11.55
N GLY A 201 -19.47 10.00 -11.29
CA GLY A 201 -20.52 9.83 -12.29
C GLY A 201 -20.60 8.42 -12.90
N PHE A 202 -19.89 7.43 -12.31
CA PHE A 202 -19.89 6.06 -12.84
C PHE A 202 -20.57 5.07 -11.88
N LYS A 203 -21.33 4.12 -12.44
CA LYS A 203 -21.80 2.92 -11.77
C LYS A 203 -21.05 1.70 -12.32
N ASP A 204 -20.87 0.67 -11.48
CA ASP A 204 -20.24 -0.59 -11.85
C ASP A 204 -18.85 -0.41 -12.52
N ALA A 205 -18.10 0.57 -12.03
CA ALA A 205 -16.81 0.96 -12.59
C ALA A 205 -15.71 -0.08 -12.30
N VAL A 206 -15.83 -0.79 -11.18
CA VAL A 206 -14.90 -1.85 -10.78
C VAL A 206 -15.67 -3.15 -10.63
N GLN A 207 -15.20 -4.22 -11.28
CA GLN A 207 -15.87 -5.51 -11.33
C GLN A 207 -14.91 -6.66 -11.02
N THR A 208 -15.46 -7.81 -10.63
CA THR A 208 -14.69 -9.03 -10.34
C THR A 208 -15.33 -10.26 -10.95
N ALA A 209 -14.52 -11.25 -11.33
CA ALA A 209 -14.93 -12.63 -11.56
C ALA A 209 -13.88 -13.58 -11.00
N ASP A 210 -14.27 -14.84 -10.79
CA ASP A 210 -13.31 -15.88 -10.47
C ASP A 210 -12.53 -16.28 -11.75
N PHE A 211 -11.34 -16.88 -11.60
CA PHE A 211 -10.61 -17.45 -12.74
C PHE A 211 -11.54 -18.41 -13.51
N PRO A 212 -11.61 -18.28 -14.85
CA PRO A 212 -12.51 -19.11 -15.64
C PRO A 212 -12.04 -20.55 -15.65
N ALA A 213 -12.79 -21.44 -14.99
CA ALA A 213 -12.42 -22.84 -14.81
C ALA A 213 -12.34 -23.64 -16.13
N ASN A 214 -13.11 -23.23 -17.14
CA ASN A 214 -13.23 -23.95 -18.43
C ASN A 214 -12.51 -23.28 -19.58
N ASP A 215 -11.81 -22.16 -19.34
CA ASP A 215 -11.05 -21.46 -20.39
C ASP A 215 -9.57 -21.87 -20.32
N THR A 216 -9.19 -22.78 -21.19
CA THR A 216 -7.81 -23.26 -21.30
C THR A 216 -6.86 -22.21 -21.88
N THR A 217 -7.36 -21.09 -22.39
CA THR A 217 -6.57 -19.97 -22.93
C THR A 217 -6.28 -18.91 -21.89
N PHE A 218 -7.00 -18.93 -20.76
CA PHE A 218 -6.76 -18.00 -19.66
C PHE A 218 -5.42 -18.28 -18.98
N TYR A 219 -4.61 -17.26 -18.89
CA TYR A 219 -3.34 -17.33 -18.19
C TYR A 219 -3.14 -16.06 -17.33
N ALA A 220 -3.01 -16.22 -16.03
CA ALA A 220 -2.91 -15.12 -15.08
C ALA A 220 -1.64 -14.24 -15.22
N GLY A 221 -0.63 -14.69 -15.98
CA GLY A 221 0.54 -13.92 -16.36
C GLY A 221 0.33 -13.05 -17.62
N ASN A 222 -0.76 -13.29 -18.37
CA ASN A 222 -1.12 -12.45 -19.50
C ASN A 222 -1.58 -11.07 -19.00
N LEU A 223 -0.86 -10.01 -19.38
CA LEU A 223 -1.12 -8.63 -18.96
C LEU A 223 -2.50 -8.08 -19.39
N LYS A 224 -3.21 -8.79 -20.27
CA LYS A 224 -4.62 -8.51 -20.58
C LYS A 224 -5.54 -8.62 -19.36
N TYR A 225 -5.16 -9.45 -18.36
CA TYR A 225 -5.98 -9.76 -17.20
C TYR A 225 -5.36 -9.17 -15.93
N SER A 226 -6.06 -8.25 -15.28
CA SER A 226 -5.72 -7.84 -13.92
C SER A 226 -6.19 -8.90 -12.94
N CYS A 227 -5.31 -9.37 -12.06
CA CYS A 227 -5.56 -10.53 -11.21
C CYS A 227 -5.32 -10.21 -9.73
N ILE A 228 -6.15 -10.80 -8.87
CA ILE A 228 -5.88 -10.90 -7.43
C ILE A 228 -5.42 -12.32 -7.18
N ARG A 229 -4.14 -12.48 -6.82
CA ARG A 229 -3.45 -13.77 -6.78
C ARG A 229 -3.15 -14.22 -5.36
N TYR A 230 -3.41 -15.49 -5.08
CA TYR A 230 -3.02 -16.12 -3.84
C TYR A 230 -1.55 -16.53 -3.85
N VAL A 231 -0.84 -16.23 -2.77
CA VAL A 231 0.59 -16.55 -2.62
C VAL A 231 0.79 -17.44 -1.40
N PRO A 232 0.83 -18.79 -1.59
CA PRO A 232 0.92 -19.76 -0.49
C PRO A 232 2.36 -19.89 0.04
N VAL A 233 2.98 -18.79 0.38
CA VAL A 233 4.32 -18.74 0.98
C VAL A 233 4.29 -17.84 2.22
N ASN A 234 5.35 -17.87 3.01
CA ASN A 234 5.51 -17.01 4.18
C ASN A 234 5.65 -15.54 3.74
N LEU A 235 4.54 -14.96 3.30
CA LEU A 235 4.37 -13.54 2.96
C LEU A 235 3.24 -12.97 3.81
N SER A 236 3.60 -12.15 4.78
CA SER A 236 2.71 -11.60 5.80
C SER A 236 2.06 -10.27 5.39
N LYS A 237 1.98 -9.99 4.09
CA LYS A 237 1.43 -8.74 3.54
C LYS A 237 0.73 -8.95 2.22
N THR A 238 -0.03 -7.94 1.81
CA THR A 238 -0.53 -7.75 0.45
C THR A 238 0.42 -6.84 -0.33
N GLN A 239 0.42 -6.96 -1.63
CA GLN A 239 1.22 -6.11 -2.51
C GLN A 239 0.57 -5.99 -3.88
N SER A 240 0.47 -4.77 -4.40
CA SER A 240 0.02 -4.51 -5.76
C SER A 240 1.16 -4.17 -6.71
N LYS A 241 0.95 -4.44 -7.98
CA LYS A 241 1.80 -4.04 -9.11
C LYS A 241 0.92 -3.48 -10.20
N VAL A 242 1.36 -2.35 -10.76
CA VAL A 242 0.61 -1.62 -11.78
C VAL A 242 1.50 -1.44 -13.02
N TRP A 243 0.93 -1.69 -14.18
CA TRP A 243 1.54 -1.44 -15.48
C TRP A 243 0.93 -0.18 -16.08
N VAL A 244 1.77 0.75 -16.48
CA VAL A 244 1.34 2.09 -16.90
C VAL A 244 1.94 2.43 -18.26
N ASP A 245 1.13 2.98 -19.15
CA ASP A 245 1.62 3.61 -20.36
C ASP A 245 2.36 4.91 -20.03
N PRO A 246 3.69 4.98 -20.24
CA PRO A 246 4.46 6.17 -19.88
C PRO A 246 4.13 7.39 -20.73
N ARG A 247 3.37 7.23 -21.85
CA ARG A 247 2.98 8.33 -22.73
C ARG A 247 1.85 9.17 -22.14
N SER A 248 0.93 8.52 -21.39
CA SER A 248 -0.32 9.13 -20.89
C SER A 248 -0.54 9.01 -19.37
N GLY A 249 0.13 8.06 -18.71
CA GLY A 249 -0.20 7.66 -17.35
C GLY A 249 -1.38 6.69 -17.27
N GLU A 250 -1.85 6.14 -18.41
CA GLU A 250 -2.91 5.13 -18.43
C GLU A 250 -2.48 3.87 -17.72
N ILE A 251 -3.27 3.41 -16.75
CA ILE A 251 -3.08 2.10 -16.12
C ILE A 251 -3.64 1.04 -17.07
N ILE A 252 -2.80 0.08 -17.44
CA ILE A 252 -3.15 -0.98 -18.38
C ILE A 252 -3.47 -2.27 -17.65
N ASN A 253 -2.75 -2.53 -16.55
CA ASN A 253 -2.92 -3.73 -15.74
C ASN A 253 -2.64 -3.40 -14.28
N GLY A 254 -3.38 -4.03 -13.37
CA GLY A 254 -3.14 -4.02 -11.93
C GLY A 254 -3.23 -5.42 -11.37
N THR A 255 -2.16 -5.94 -10.77
CA THR A 255 -2.14 -7.25 -10.13
C THR A 255 -1.89 -7.11 -8.65
N ILE A 256 -2.68 -7.83 -7.84
CA ILE A 256 -2.60 -7.85 -6.38
C ILE A 256 -2.14 -9.23 -5.94
N PHE A 257 -1.14 -9.29 -5.08
CA PHE A 257 -0.66 -10.52 -4.44
C PHE A 257 -1.06 -10.51 -2.98
N VAL A 258 -1.75 -11.57 -2.54
CA VAL A 258 -2.18 -11.75 -1.15
C VAL A 258 -1.44 -12.94 -0.56
N GLY A 259 -0.54 -12.68 0.37
CA GLY A 259 0.24 -13.72 1.06
C GLY A 259 -0.63 -14.49 2.06
N HIS A 260 -0.35 -15.80 2.22
CA HIS A 260 -1.11 -16.63 3.18
C HIS A 260 -0.96 -16.12 4.62
N ASP A 261 0.25 -15.73 5.01
CA ASP A 261 0.55 -15.30 6.37
C ASP A 261 -0.04 -13.93 6.75
N ILE A 262 -0.79 -13.29 5.85
CA ILE A 262 -1.60 -12.10 6.20
C ILE A 262 -2.58 -12.42 7.32
N ALA A 263 -3.09 -13.66 7.38
CA ALA A 263 -3.97 -14.13 8.45
C ALA A 263 -3.28 -14.03 9.83
N LYS A 264 -2.01 -14.42 9.90
CA LYS A 264 -1.20 -14.32 11.13
C LYS A 264 -0.97 -12.87 11.51
N THR A 265 -0.70 -12.00 10.52
CA THR A 265 -0.54 -10.56 10.75
C THR A 265 -1.81 -9.94 11.34
N ILE A 266 -2.97 -10.24 10.73
CA ILE A 266 -4.27 -9.78 11.23
C ILE A 266 -4.52 -10.29 12.65
N ALA A 267 -4.26 -11.57 12.93
CA ALA A 267 -4.46 -12.17 14.25
C ALA A 267 -3.63 -11.46 15.32
N ASN A 268 -2.32 -11.30 15.07
CA ASN A 268 -1.41 -10.68 16.04
C ASN A 268 -1.78 -9.22 16.30
N GLN A 269 -2.00 -8.45 15.24
CA GLN A 269 -2.34 -7.03 15.38
C GLN A 269 -3.69 -6.83 16.05
N ARG A 270 -4.72 -7.63 15.69
CA ARG A 270 -6.04 -7.57 16.35
C ARG A 270 -5.91 -7.86 17.83
N PHE A 271 -5.17 -8.91 18.21
CA PHE A 271 -4.98 -9.27 19.62
C PHE A 271 -4.29 -8.13 20.37
N VAL A 272 -3.15 -7.66 19.90
CA VAL A 272 -2.33 -6.65 20.59
C VAL A 272 -3.04 -5.29 20.65
N GLN A 273 -3.86 -4.95 19.67
CA GLN A 273 -4.47 -3.61 19.57
C GLN A 273 -5.91 -3.55 20.07
N THR A 274 -6.65 -4.68 20.14
CA THR A 274 -8.08 -4.61 20.45
C THR A 274 -8.59 -5.64 21.46
N ALA A 275 -7.77 -6.59 21.98
CA ALA A 275 -8.23 -7.60 22.93
C ALA A 275 -8.76 -7.03 24.25
N GLN A 276 -8.38 -5.81 24.62
CA GLN A 276 -8.94 -5.11 25.80
C GLN A 276 -10.45 -4.85 25.66
N ALA A 277 -10.94 -4.64 24.44
CA ALA A 277 -12.32 -4.26 24.15
C ALA A 277 -13.08 -5.28 23.28
N ASP A 278 -12.39 -6.10 22.48
CA ASP A 278 -12.97 -7.15 21.64
C ASP A 278 -12.75 -8.54 22.27
N GLU A 279 -13.79 -9.07 22.91
CA GLU A 279 -13.73 -10.39 23.57
C GLU A 279 -13.57 -11.56 22.57
N ARG A 280 -13.98 -11.38 21.32
CA ARG A 280 -13.96 -12.42 20.28
C ARG A 280 -12.55 -12.93 19.95
N ILE A 281 -11.51 -12.16 20.29
CA ILE A 281 -10.11 -12.49 19.97
C ILE A 281 -9.28 -12.95 21.18
N ARG A 282 -9.85 -12.98 22.39
CA ARG A 282 -9.10 -13.29 23.62
C ARG A 282 -8.63 -14.74 23.71
N GLY A 283 -9.27 -15.68 23.02
CA GLY A 283 -8.88 -17.08 23.02
C GLY A 283 -7.63 -17.44 22.21
N GLY A 284 -6.91 -16.47 21.66
CA GLY A 284 -5.70 -16.72 20.84
C GLY A 284 -5.98 -17.32 19.48
N GLN A 285 -7.24 -17.63 19.16
CA GLN A 285 -7.67 -18.10 17.84
C GLN A 285 -8.48 -17.01 17.14
N LEU A 286 -8.13 -16.75 15.90
CA LEU A 286 -8.84 -15.79 15.06
C LEU A 286 -10.12 -16.45 14.50
N SER A 287 -11.28 -15.86 14.76
CA SER A 287 -12.51 -16.30 14.08
C SER A 287 -12.45 -15.92 12.60
N GLU A 288 -13.12 -16.71 11.77
CA GLU A 288 -13.19 -16.43 10.33
C GLU A 288 -13.75 -15.01 10.06
N GLU A 289 -14.79 -14.59 10.79
CA GLU A 289 -15.38 -13.26 10.67
C GLU A 289 -14.35 -12.14 10.80
N ILE A 290 -13.52 -12.18 11.86
CA ILE A 290 -12.49 -11.17 12.13
C ILE A 290 -11.38 -11.21 11.09
N LEU A 291 -10.99 -12.40 10.64
CA LEU A 291 -10.03 -12.54 9.55
C LEU A 291 -10.55 -11.87 8.27
N LEU A 292 -11.81 -12.11 7.92
CA LEU A 292 -12.42 -11.56 6.72
C LEU A 292 -12.59 -10.03 6.79
N GLU A 293 -12.82 -9.44 7.98
CA GLU A 293 -12.76 -7.98 8.19
C GLU A 293 -11.39 -7.41 7.75
N GLY A 294 -10.30 -8.05 8.19
CA GLY A 294 -8.94 -7.63 7.84
C GLY A 294 -8.62 -7.83 6.35
N ILE A 295 -8.95 -9.00 5.78
CA ILE A 295 -8.72 -9.28 4.35
C ILE A 295 -9.43 -8.26 3.47
N ARG A 296 -10.68 -7.91 3.79
CA ARG A 296 -11.47 -6.91 3.06
C ARG A 296 -10.76 -5.56 3.03
N LEU A 297 -10.28 -5.09 4.19
CA LEU A 297 -9.55 -3.82 4.31
C LEU A 297 -8.25 -3.84 3.50
N TYR A 298 -7.40 -4.86 3.69
CA TYR A 298 -6.13 -4.95 2.99
C TYR A 298 -6.30 -5.02 1.47
N VAL A 299 -7.29 -5.77 0.99
CA VAL A 299 -7.58 -5.85 -0.44
C VAL A 299 -8.13 -4.51 -0.96
N ALA A 300 -9.03 -3.87 -0.23
CA ALA A 300 -9.53 -2.54 -0.63
C ALA A 300 -8.39 -1.52 -0.78
N ARG A 301 -7.40 -1.52 0.13
CA ARG A 301 -6.20 -0.68 0.03
C ARG A 301 -5.38 -0.98 -1.23
N GLU A 302 -5.11 -2.25 -1.52
CA GLU A 302 -4.34 -2.64 -2.71
C GLU A 302 -5.09 -2.31 -4.02
N VAL A 303 -6.42 -2.42 -4.03
CA VAL A 303 -7.24 -1.96 -5.16
C VAL A 303 -7.08 -0.45 -5.36
N GLY A 304 -7.06 0.33 -4.29
CA GLY A 304 -6.79 1.78 -4.37
C GLY A 304 -5.46 2.08 -5.04
N HIS A 305 -4.40 1.33 -4.72
CA HIS A 305 -3.12 1.43 -5.44
C HIS A 305 -3.25 1.07 -6.92
N CYS A 306 -4.01 0.03 -7.24
CA CYS A 306 -4.32 -0.34 -8.62
C CYS A 306 -5.20 0.70 -9.35
N LEU A 307 -5.88 1.57 -8.62
CA LEU A 307 -6.61 2.72 -9.17
C LEU A 307 -5.73 3.99 -9.29
N GLY A 308 -4.45 3.88 -9.00
CA GLY A 308 -3.48 4.96 -9.12
C GLY A 308 -3.26 5.76 -7.84
N LEU A 309 -3.97 5.46 -6.75
CA LEU A 309 -3.79 6.17 -5.48
C LEU A 309 -2.46 5.80 -4.82
N ALA A 310 -1.77 6.79 -4.30
CA ALA A 310 -0.61 6.63 -3.43
C ALA A 310 -1.04 6.44 -1.97
N GLU A 311 -0.11 6.02 -1.13
CA GLU A 311 -0.33 5.94 0.31
C GLU A 311 -0.60 7.31 0.92
N ASN A 312 -1.68 7.42 1.72
CA ASN A 312 -2.05 8.64 2.44
C ASN A 312 -1.82 8.48 3.94
N ALA A 313 -0.60 8.69 4.39
CA ALA A 313 -0.20 8.54 5.78
C ALA A 313 -0.79 9.59 6.75
N SER A 314 -1.61 10.54 6.27
CA SER A 314 -2.30 11.51 7.11
C SER A 314 -3.76 11.14 7.39
N ALA A 315 -4.26 10.05 6.82
CA ALA A 315 -5.67 9.72 6.96
C ALA A 315 -6.06 9.29 8.37
N SER A 316 -5.16 8.61 9.08
CA SER A 316 -5.29 8.22 10.50
C SER A 316 -5.34 9.41 11.44
N ALA A 317 -4.64 10.50 11.10
CA ALA A 317 -4.59 11.72 11.90
C ALA A 317 -5.80 12.67 11.70
N ALA A 318 -6.77 12.31 10.86
CA ALA A 318 -7.93 13.15 10.58
C ALA A 318 -8.91 13.28 11.76
N PHE A 319 -8.96 12.29 12.65
CA PHE A 319 -9.98 12.19 13.70
C PHE A 319 -9.40 12.38 15.09
N SER A 320 -10.24 12.82 16.04
CA SER A 320 -9.84 12.96 17.44
C SER A 320 -9.94 11.61 18.18
N VAL A 321 -9.24 11.52 19.30
CA VAL A 321 -9.36 10.38 20.24
C VAL A 321 -10.81 10.15 20.67
N GLU A 322 -11.53 11.23 20.95
CA GLU A 322 -12.94 11.19 21.38
C GLU A 322 -13.83 10.62 20.28
N SER A 323 -13.62 11.05 19.03
CA SER A 323 -14.33 10.53 17.85
C SER A 323 -14.12 9.02 17.70
N LEU A 324 -12.88 8.56 17.82
CA LEU A 324 -12.52 7.13 17.67
C LEU A 324 -13.04 6.24 18.81
N ARG A 325 -13.47 6.84 19.93
CA ARG A 325 -14.13 6.18 21.06
C ARG A 325 -15.65 6.29 21.04
N SER A 326 -16.22 6.92 20.01
CA SER A 326 -17.66 7.06 19.82
C SER A 326 -18.21 5.98 18.88
N PRO A 327 -19.13 5.10 19.34
CA PRO A 327 -19.77 4.11 18.46
C PRO A 327 -20.54 4.72 17.30
N GLU A 328 -21.17 5.87 17.52
CA GLU A 328 -21.91 6.57 16.46
C GLU A 328 -20.97 7.12 15.41
N PHE A 329 -19.88 7.77 15.84
CA PHE A 329 -18.90 8.36 14.94
C PHE A 329 -18.20 7.29 14.10
N THR A 330 -17.68 6.22 14.74
CA THR A 330 -16.92 5.17 14.03
C THR A 330 -17.82 4.42 13.04
N ARG A 331 -19.07 4.15 13.38
CA ARG A 331 -20.05 3.56 12.46
C ARG A 331 -20.30 4.44 11.23
N GLN A 332 -20.37 5.76 11.41
CA GLN A 332 -20.65 6.71 10.33
C GLN A 332 -19.41 6.95 9.47
N ASN A 333 -18.25 7.18 10.09
CA ASN A 333 -17.05 7.71 9.42
C ASN A 333 -15.92 6.68 9.27
N GLY A 334 -16.00 5.51 9.93
CA GLY A 334 -14.87 4.60 10.08
C GLY A 334 -13.85 5.11 11.11
N ILE A 335 -12.64 4.59 11.06
CA ILE A 335 -11.55 4.95 11.98
C ILE A 335 -10.49 5.86 11.35
N ALA A 336 -10.56 6.09 10.03
CA ALA A 336 -9.68 6.99 9.29
C ALA A 336 -10.41 7.63 8.11
N SER A 337 -9.88 8.71 7.58
CA SER A 337 -10.45 9.40 6.41
C SER A 337 -10.18 8.68 5.08
N SER A 338 -9.28 7.68 5.06
CA SER A 338 -8.91 6.91 3.87
C SER A 338 -8.45 5.50 4.21
N VAL A 339 -8.75 4.52 3.35
CA VAL A 339 -8.18 3.17 3.40
C VAL A 339 -6.74 3.12 2.84
N MET A 340 -6.26 4.22 2.24
CA MET A 340 -4.92 4.29 1.65
C MET A 340 -3.81 4.52 2.68
N ASP A 341 -4.14 4.65 3.97
CA ASP A 341 -3.16 4.67 5.06
C ASP A 341 -2.74 3.24 5.46
N GLU A 342 -1.60 3.10 6.10
CA GLU A 342 -1.23 1.87 6.81
C GLU A 342 -2.01 1.79 8.13
N LEU A 343 -3.31 1.51 8.02
CA LEU A 343 -4.23 1.60 9.15
C LEU A 343 -3.96 0.50 10.18
N PRO A 344 -3.80 0.86 11.46
CA PRO A 344 -3.89 -0.09 12.58
C PRO A 344 -5.37 -0.42 12.84
N PHE A 345 -5.60 -1.34 13.75
CA PHE A 345 -6.92 -1.49 14.37
C PHE A 345 -7.12 -0.41 15.45
N ASN A 346 -8.37 -0.15 15.84
CA ASN A 346 -8.69 0.93 16.79
C ASN A 346 -8.16 0.63 18.21
N TYR A 347 -6.85 0.80 18.40
CA TYR A 347 -6.17 0.57 19.67
C TYR A 347 -6.50 1.61 20.77
N ILE A 348 -7.25 2.65 20.41
CA ILE A 348 -7.70 3.69 21.35
C ILE A 348 -8.95 3.23 22.12
N ALA A 349 -9.72 2.32 21.52
CA ALA A 349 -10.97 1.80 22.09
C ALA A 349 -10.77 1.25 23.52
N GLN A 350 -11.73 1.58 24.40
CA GLN A 350 -11.72 1.14 25.78
C GLN A 350 -12.89 0.16 26.02
N PRO A 351 -12.80 -0.75 27.01
CA PRO A 351 -13.87 -1.69 27.33
C PRO A 351 -15.25 -1.06 27.59
N ARG A 352 -15.27 0.21 28.00
CA ARG A 352 -16.49 0.95 28.34
C ARG A 352 -17.06 1.81 27.21
N ASP A 353 -16.40 1.84 26.05
CA ASP A 353 -16.82 2.69 24.93
C ASP A 353 -18.01 2.12 24.15
N GLY A 354 -18.46 0.92 24.48
CA GLY A 354 -19.54 0.24 23.78
C GLY A 354 -19.08 -0.38 22.45
N LYS A 355 -19.99 -0.44 21.46
CA LYS A 355 -19.72 -1.09 20.18
C LYS A 355 -19.07 -0.11 19.19
N VAL A 356 -17.83 0.28 19.46
CA VAL A 356 -17.02 1.04 18.49
C VAL A 356 -16.49 0.12 17.40
N ASP A 357 -16.28 0.65 16.20
CA ASP A 357 -15.62 -0.11 15.13
C ASP A 357 -14.12 -0.25 15.42
N PHE A 358 -13.63 -1.48 15.34
CA PHE A 358 -12.22 -1.79 15.55
C PHE A 358 -11.40 -1.75 14.25
N VAL A 359 -12.06 -1.81 13.11
CA VAL A 359 -11.45 -1.86 11.78
C VAL A 359 -12.12 -0.85 10.86
N GLN A 360 -11.37 -0.33 9.91
CA GLN A 360 -11.96 0.44 8.81
C GLN A 360 -12.78 -0.51 7.93
N ASN A 361 -14.09 -0.31 7.91
CA ASN A 361 -15.05 -1.23 7.27
C ASN A 361 -15.71 -0.65 6.02
N LYS A 362 -15.24 0.49 5.53
CA LYS A 362 -15.70 1.21 4.35
C LYS A 362 -14.62 2.16 3.84
N LEU A 363 -14.81 2.71 2.64
CA LEU A 363 -13.99 3.82 2.17
C LEU A 363 -14.19 5.06 3.05
N GLY A 364 -13.12 5.80 3.27
CA GLY A 364 -13.18 7.08 3.96
C GLY A 364 -13.59 8.23 3.03
N ALA A 365 -13.89 9.38 3.62
CA ALA A 365 -14.30 10.56 2.86
C ALA A 365 -13.21 11.05 1.90
N TYR A 366 -11.93 10.87 2.26
CA TYR A 366 -10.82 11.17 1.35
C TYR A 366 -10.83 10.26 0.12
N ASP A 367 -11.10 8.96 0.25
CA ASP A 367 -11.12 8.01 -0.87
C ASP A 367 -12.18 8.41 -1.90
N LEU A 368 -13.39 8.75 -1.42
CA LEU A 368 -14.48 9.22 -2.27
C LEU A 368 -14.08 10.49 -3.02
N TYR A 369 -13.50 11.45 -2.31
CA TYR A 369 -13.03 12.71 -2.85
C TYR A 369 -11.88 12.50 -3.86
N ALA A 370 -10.88 11.69 -3.54
CA ALA A 370 -9.73 11.46 -4.40
C ALA A 370 -10.14 10.80 -5.73
N ILE A 371 -11.03 9.79 -5.70
CA ILE A 371 -11.57 9.19 -6.93
C ILE A 371 -12.40 10.20 -7.72
N GLN A 372 -13.24 10.99 -7.07
CA GLN A 372 -13.99 12.04 -7.75
C GLN A 372 -13.05 12.98 -8.50
N MET A 373 -12.06 13.56 -7.83
CA MET A 373 -11.10 14.50 -8.45
C MET A 373 -10.24 13.84 -9.53
N GLY A 374 -9.88 12.59 -9.36
CA GLY A 374 -9.01 11.86 -10.27
C GLY A 374 -9.71 11.30 -11.52
N TYR A 375 -11.01 10.97 -11.43
CA TYR A 375 -11.71 10.24 -12.49
C TYR A 375 -12.89 10.97 -13.12
N MET A 376 -13.49 11.94 -12.42
CA MET A 376 -14.61 12.70 -12.98
C MET A 376 -14.21 13.35 -14.31
N LEU A 377 -15.03 13.16 -15.34
CA LEU A 377 -14.85 13.85 -16.61
C LEU A 377 -15.39 15.27 -16.50
N ILE A 378 -14.76 16.18 -17.22
CA ILE A 378 -15.14 17.59 -17.29
C ILE A 378 -15.48 17.91 -18.75
N PRO A 379 -16.75 17.70 -19.14
CA PRO A 379 -17.14 17.76 -20.55
C PRO A 379 -16.82 19.07 -21.28
N ASP A 380 -16.77 20.18 -20.53
CA ASP A 380 -16.54 21.52 -21.09
C ASP A 380 -15.07 21.92 -21.15
N ALA A 381 -14.16 21.05 -20.69
CA ALA A 381 -12.73 21.28 -20.79
C ALA A 381 -12.17 20.63 -22.05
N LYS A 382 -11.45 21.40 -22.84
CA LYS A 382 -10.90 20.96 -24.14
C LYS A 382 -9.46 20.48 -24.06
N THR A 383 -8.73 20.89 -23.02
CA THR A 383 -7.31 20.57 -22.86
C THR A 383 -7.04 19.98 -21.46
N PRO A 384 -5.96 19.18 -21.30
CA PRO A 384 -5.53 18.69 -19.99
C PRO A 384 -5.25 19.82 -18.98
N GLU A 385 -4.76 20.96 -19.44
CA GLU A 385 -4.49 22.14 -18.64
C GLU A 385 -5.78 22.75 -18.08
N GLU A 386 -6.83 22.90 -18.89
CA GLU A 386 -8.16 23.38 -18.45
C GLU A 386 -8.78 22.43 -17.42
N ILE A 387 -8.64 21.11 -17.62
CA ILE A 387 -9.08 20.10 -16.64
C ILE A 387 -8.33 20.32 -15.31
N CYS A 388 -7.01 20.47 -15.38
CA CYS A 388 -6.16 20.66 -14.23
C CYS A 388 -6.54 21.92 -13.44
N GLU A 389 -6.78 23.06 -14.11
CA GLU A 389 -7.18 24.30 -13.47
C GLU A 389 -8.52 24.19 -12.72
N LYS A 390 -9.51 23.52 -13.31
CA LYS A 390 -10.80 23.28 -12.65
C LYS A 390 -10.64 22.42 -11.40
N ILE A 391 -9.89 21.32 -11.52
CA ILE A 391 -9.62 20.43 -10.38
C ILE A 391 -8.84 21.16 -9.29
N MET A 392 -7.80 21.90 -9.63
CA MET A 392 -7.01 22.69 -8.66
C MET A 392 -7.89 23.64 -7.85
N ARG A 393 -8.86 24.31 -8.48
CA ARG A 393 -9.82 25.19 -7.78
C ARG A 393 -10.68 24.42 -6.78
N TRP A 394 -11.21 23.25 -7.16
CA TRP A 394 -12.00 22.40 -6.25
C TRP A 394 -11.16 21.85 -5.09
N VAL A 395 -9.94 21.45 -5.37
CA VAL A 395 -9.00 20.99 -4.34
C VAL A 395 -8.68 22.11 -3.36
N SER A 396 -8.45 23.35 -3.84
CA SER A 396 -8.19 24.50 -2.97
C SER A 396 -9.37 24.83 -2.04
N MET A 397 -10.62 24.56 -2.46
CA MET A 397 -11.79 24.74 -1.58
C MET A 397 -11.78 23.79 -0.36
N LYS A 398 -11.10 22.65 -0.45
CA LYS A 398 -10.95 21.65 0.61
C LYS A 398 -9.64 21.79 1.39
N SER A 399 -8.74 22.70 0.97
CA SER A 399 -7.46 22.90 1.65
C SER A 399 -7.66 23.32 3.10
N GLY A 400 -6.86 22.75 4.00
CA GLY A 400 -6.94 23.00 5.44
C GLY A 400 -7.95 22.13 6.19
N ASP A 401 -8.77 21.33 5.52
CA ASP A 401 -9.65 20.35 6.17
C ASP A 401 -8.88 19.01 6.31
N PRO A 402 -8.64 18.53 7.56
CA PRO A 402 -7.83 17.33 7.79
C PRO A 402 -8.44 16.07 7.17
N VAL A 403 -9.76 16.02 6.96
CA VAL A 403 -10.46 14.88 6.35
C VAL A 403 -10.07 14.68 4.89
N TYR A 404 -9.75 15.78 4.17
CA TYR A 404 -9.38 15.75 2.75
C TYR A 404 -7.88 15.94 2.52
N ARG A 405 -7.08 15.90 3.59
CA ARG A 405 -5.63 16.08 3.49
C ARG A 405 -4.98 14.82 2.93
N TYR A 406 -4.06 15.06 1.98
CA TYR A 406 -3.08 14.07 1.58
C TYR A 406 -1.77 14.32 2.33
N GLY A 407 -1.26 13.30 3.00
CA GLY A 407 0.05 13.29 3.62
C GLY A 407 0.89 12.16 3.04
N LYS A 408 1.96 12.55 2.37
CA LYS A 408 2.88 11.58 1.77
C LYS A 408 3.53 10.73 2.85
N ALA A 409 3.58 9.42 2.64
CA ALA A 409 4.32 8.51 3.51
C ALA A 409 5.79 8.93 3.62
N GLN A 410 6.33 8.91 4.82
CA GLN A 410 7.69 9.30 5.14
C GLN A 410 8.53 8.04 5.36
N TYR A 411 9.83 8.13 5.11
CA TYR A 411 10.75 7.03 5.41
C TYR A 411 11.25 7.17 6.86
N GLN A 412 11.47 6.05 7.54
CA GLN A 412 11.85 5.99 8.97
C GLN A 412 13.00 6.92 9.37
N ASP A 413 13.97 7.14 8.48
CA ASP A 413 15.10 8.04 8.74
C ASP A 413 14.76 9.54 8.56
N ALA A 414 13.57 9.88 8.07
CA ALA A 414 13.14 11.23 7.69
C ALA A 414 11.67 11.49 8.04
N GLU A 415 11.19 10.97 9.18
CA GLU A 415 9.83 11.20 9.67
C GLU A 415 9.80 12.50 10.49
N TYR A 416 9.53 13.60 9.81
CA TYR A 416 9.46 14.94 10.41
C TYR A 416 8.04 15.40 10.72
N ASP A 417 7.03 14.88 10.00
CA ASP A 417 5.62 15.22 10.18
C ASP A 417 4.93 14.20 11.08
N PRO A 418 4.59 14.55 12.33
CA PRO A 418 3.93 13.64 13.26
C PRO A 418 2.46 13.36 12.90
N SER A 419 1.91 13.99 11.88
CA SER A 419 0.56 13.74 11.36
C SER A 419 0.54 13.00 10.01
N ALA A 420 1.67 12.38 9.63
CA ALA A 420 1.78 11.56 8.43
C ALA A 420 2.67 10.34 8.70
N LEU A 421 2.27 9.54 9.68
CA LEU A 421 2.96 8.33 10.13
C LEU A 421 2.13 7.09 9.77
N GLY A 422 2.80 5.98 9.46
CA GLY A 422 2.10 4.71 9.25
C GLY A 422 1.82 3.99 10.56
N GLY A 423 0.59 3.49 10.72
CA GLY A 423 0.21 2.65 11.88
C GLY A 423 -0.20 3.42 13.13
N ASP A 424 -0.31 4.75 13.08
CA ASP A 424 -0.83 5.57 14.16
C ASP A 424 -2.35 5.81 14.03
N LEU A 425 -2.96 6.41 15.02
CA LEU A 425 -4.35 6.87 15.02
C LEU A 425 -4.47 8.19 15.78
N SER A 426 -5.38 9.03 15.29
CA SER A 426 -5.80 10.28 15.91
C SER A 426 -4.82 11.45 15.70
N ASN A 427 -5.38 12.64 15.78
CA ASN A 427 -4.64 13.89 15.71
C ASN A 427 -3.83 14.24 16.99
N ASN A 428 -3.81 13.32 17.98
CA ASN A 428 -3.08 13.51 19.23
C ASN A 428 -2.39 12.21 19.66
N ALA A 429 -1.15 12.04 19.18
CA ALA A 429 -0.35 10.84 19.43
C ALA A 429 -0.07 10.58 20.93
N VAL A 430 0.07 11.62 21.76
CA VAL A 430 0.28 11.48 23.21
C VAL A 430 -0.96 10.89 23.87
N LYS A 431 -2.14 11.42 23.56
CA LYS A 431 -3.40 10.94 24.12
C LYS A 431 -3.74 9.54 23.64
N ALA A 432 -3.54 9.27 22.35
CA ALA A 432 -3.69 7.95 21.75
C ALA A 432 -2.72 6.94 22.39
N GLY A 433 -1.45 7.32 22.56
CA GLY A 433 -0.43 6.51 23.21
C GLY A 433 -0.75 6.16 24.67
N LYS A 434 -1.29 7.11 25.44
CA LYS A 434 -1.74 6.85 26.83
C LYS A 434 -2.81 5.75 26.87
N TYR A 435 -3.82 5.81 25.98
CA TYR A 435 -4.85 4.77 25.89
C TYR A 435 -4.26 3.45 25.39
N GLY A 436 -3.46 3.48 24.31
CA GLY A 436 -2.84 2.29 23.76
C GLY A 436 -1.95 1.56 24.78
N ILE A 437 -1.09 2.28 25.51
CA ILE A 437 -0.22 1.68 26.55
C ILE A 437 -1.04 1.14 27.72
N SER A 438 -2.09 1.85 28.16
CA SER A 438 -3.01 1.34 29.17
C SER A 438 -3.67 0.02 28.73
N ASN A 439 -4.04 -0.07 27.46
CA ASN A 439 -4.60 -1.27 26.86
C ASN A 439 -3.58 -2.41 26.78
N LEU A 440 -2.33 -2.15 26.41
CA LEU A 440 -1.27 -3.17 26.41
C LEU A 440 -1.01 -3.73 27.81
N LYS A 441 -0.98 -2.86 28.86
CA LYS A 441 -0.86 -3.29 30.26
C LYS A 441 -2.02 -4.21 30.66
N TYR A 442 -3.24 -3.86 30.24
CA TYR A 442 -4.43 -4.69 30.51
C TYR A 442 -4.38 -6.02 29.74
N ILE A 443 -3.98 -6.01 28.47
CA ILE A 443 -3.85 -7.22 27.65
C ILE A 443 -2.81 -8.16 28.24
N LEU A 444 -1.59 -7.67 28.54
CA LEU A 444 -0.51 -8.48 29.11
C LEU A 444 -0.93 -9.09 30.46
N GLY A 445 -1.52 -8.29 31.35
CA GLY A 445 -1.95 -8.76 32.68
C GLY A 445 -3.12 -9.77 32.67
N ASN A 446 -3.82 -9.92 31.53
CA ASN A 446 -4.93 -10.87 31.40
C ASN A 446 -4.64 -12.00 30.38
N MET A 447 -3.55 -11.90 29.64
CA MET A 447 -3.25 -12.81 28.52
C MET A 447 -3.19 -14.26 28.97
N ASP A 448 -2.50 -14.57 30.07
CA ASP A 448 -2.41 -15.92 30.62
C ASP A 448 -3.78 -16.54 30.83
N LYS A 449 -4.67 -15.81 31.50
CA LYS A 449 -6.04 -16.26 31.76
C LYS A 449 -6.85 -16.49 30.49
N TRP A 450 -6.63 -15.66 29.46
CA TRP A 450 -7.41 -15.73 28.22
C TRP A 450 -7.01 -16.88 27.32
N VAL A 451 -5.72 -17.28 27.34
CA VAL A 451 -5.19 -18.28 26.41
C VAL A 451 -4.77 -19.60 27.05
N GLU A 452 -4.88 -19.74 28.38
CA GLU A 452 -4.38 -20.89 29.14
C GLU A 452 -4.84 -22.25 28.59
N GLN A 453 -6.10 -22.36 28.15
CA GLN A 453 -6.65 -23.60 27.65
C GLN A 453 -6.16 -23.94 26.23
N GLN A 454 -5.84 -22.95 25.41
CA GLN A 454 -5.47 -23.12 23.99
C GLN A 454 -3.95 -23.07 23.75
N ASP A 455 -3.19 -22.55 24.70
CA ASP A 455 -1.73 -22.30 24.59
C ASP A 455 -0.93 -23.06 25.66
N SER A 456 -1.16 -24.37 25.76
CA SER A 456 -0.49 -25.22 26.75
C SER A 456 1.03 -25.31 26.57
N ASP A 457 1.55 -25.02 25.39
CA ASP A 457 2.97 -25.05 25.04
C ASP A 457 3.62 -23.67 24.90
N TYR A 458 2.94 -22.62 25.33
CA TYR A 458 3.39 -21.22 25.29
C TYR A 458 3.68 -20.63 23.90
N ARG A 459 3.35 -21.30 22.80
CA ARG A 459 3.65 -20.82 21.44
C ARG A 459 3.01 -19.48 21.15
N PHE A 460 1.74 -19.33 21.50
CA PHE A 460 1.03 -18.07 21.26
C PHE A 460 1.61 -16.94 22.11
N ARG A 461 1.83 -17.17 23.41
CA ARG A 461 2.40 -16.13 24.31
C ARG A 461 3.80 -15.71 23.86
N ILE A 462 4.65 -16.64 23.47
CA ILE A 462 5.99 -16.38 22.92
C ILE A 462 5.91 -15.57 21.63
N GLN A 463 4.90 -15.81 20.78
CA GLN A 463 4.70 -15.06 19.57
C GLN A 463 4.16 -13.65 19.83
N ILE A 464 3.23 -13.49 20.77
CA ILE A 464 2.52 -12.22 21.02
C ILE A 464 3.32 -11.27 21.91
N TYR A 465 4.11 -11.78 22.84
CA TYR A 465 4.87 -10.92 23.74
C TYR A 465 5.82 -9.92 23.02
N PRO A 466 6.62 -10.35 22.05
CA PRO A 466 7.40 -9.41 21.23
C PRO A 466 6.54 -8.38 20.48
N GLU A 467 5.34 -8.76 20.03
CA GLU A 467 4.42 -7.83 19.38
C GLU A 467 3.89 -6.77 20.34
N ILE A 468 3.64 -7.13 21.62
CA ILE A 468 3.28 -6.16 22.68
C ILE A 468 4.42 -5.16 22.89
N VAL A 469 5.66 -5.64 22.99
CA VAL A 469 6.85 -4.77 23.13
C VAL A 469 7.03 -3.86 21.93
N ASN A 470 6.89 -4.41 20.73
CA ASN A 470 6.98 -3.65 19.48
C ASN A 470 5.90 -2.58 19.39
N GLN A 471 4.66 -2.91 19.77
CA GLN A 471 3.54 -1.97 19.75
C GLN A 471 3.72 -0.85 20.81
N TYR A 472 4.24 -1.18 21.99
CA TYR A 472 4.62 -0.19 22.99
C TYR A 472 5.65 0.81 22.44
N ASN A 473 6.71 0.30 21.81
CA ASN A 473 7.73 1.14 21.18
C ASN A 473 7.14 2.03 20.09
N ARG A 474 6.21 1.52 19.27
CA ARG A 474 5.52 2.33 18.26
C ARG A 474 4.76 3.50 18.89
N TYR A 475 3.99 3.27 19.94
CA TYR A 475 3.25 4.35 20.62
C TYR A 475 4.17 5.43 21.19
N LEU A 476 5.33 5.04 21.72
CA LEU A 476 6.33 6.00 22.16
C LEU A 476 6.92 6.79 20.99
N MET A 477 7.23 6.11 19.87
CA MET A 477 7.78 6.76 18.69
C MET A 477 6.80 7.73 18.04
N TYR A 478 5.52 7.40 17.93
CA TYR A 478 4.51 8.33 17.41
C TYR A 478 4.43 9.62 18.25
N ALA A 479 4.45 9.49 19.58
CA ALA A 479 4.52 10.65 20.45
C ALA A 479 5.85 11.43 20.30
N PHE A 480 6.99 10.71 20.23
CA PHE A 480 8.32 11.29 20.13
C PHE A 480 8.50 12.12 18.84
N ARG A 481 7.88 11.72 17.74
CA ARG A 481 7.94 12.48 16.47
C ARG A 481 7.37 13.90 16.57
N ASN A 482 6.64 14.23 17.61
CA ASN A 482 6.23 15.62 17.89
C ASN A 482 7.41 16.49 18.36
N VAL A 483 8.47 15.90 18.94
CA VAL A 483 9.64 16.65 19.45
C VAL A 483 10.54 17.03 18.27
N GLY A 484 10.64 18.33 17.99
CA GLY A 484 11.33 18.84 16.82
C GLY A 484 10.57 18.65 15.49
N GLY A 485 9.31 18.21 15.56
CA GLY A 485 8.48 17.91 14.40
C GLY A 485 7.95 19.14 13.66
N PHE A 486 7.59 18.91 12.41
CA PHE A 486 6.96 19.88 11.51
C PHE A 486 5.74 19.26 10.87
N TYR A 487 4.66 20.01 10.75
CA TYR A 487 3.53 19.67 9.90
C TYR A 487 3.82 20.12 8.47
N LEU A 488 3.76 19.17 7.54
CA LEU A 488 4.03 19.41 6.12
C LEU A 488 2.75 19.26 5.30
N SER A 489 2.52 20.15 4.37
CA SER A 489 1.39 20.05 3.45
C SER A 489 1.79 20.54 2.08
N GLU A 490 1.36 19.82 1.06
CA GLU A 490 1.39 20.37 -0.28
C GLU A 490 0.53 21.63 -0.32
N HIS A 491 1.04 22.70 -0.93
CA HIS A 491 0.45 24.03 -0.85
C HIS A 491 0.48 24.73 -2.21
N ARG A 492 -0.57 25.46 -2.50
CA ARG A 492 -0.64 26.39 -3.64
C ARG A 492 -1.11 27.77 -3.18
N VAL A 493 -0.83 28.78 -3.98
CA VAL A 493 -1.31 30.15 -3.72
C VAL A 493 -2.84 30.14 -3.62
N GLY A 494 -3.37 30.67 -2.53
CA GLY A 494 -4.81 30.71 -2.23
C GLY A 494 -5.31 29.57 -1.36
N ASP A 495 -4.47 28.58 -1.02
CA ASP A 495 -4.83 27.54 -0.05
C ASP A 495 -4.88 28.10 1.38
N ARG A 496 -5.75 27.51 2.21
CA ARG A 496 -5.96 27.96 3.60
C ARG A 496 -4.89 27.47 4.57
N ASN A 497 -4.24 26.35 4.26
CA ASN A 497 -3.15 25.78 5.05
C ASN A 497 -1.80 26.42 4.70
N GLN A 498 -0.81 26.24 5.56
CA GLN A 498 0.58 26.57 5.30
C GLN A 498 1.34 25.33 4.78
N ALA A 499 2.35 25.53 3.94
CA ALA A 499 3.20 24.43 3.45
C ALA A 499 4.00 23.78 4.59
N LEU A 500 4.39 24.56 5.59
CA LEU A 500 5.16 24.12 6.75
C LEU A 500 4.72 24.86 8.00
N SER A 501 4.49 24.14 9.09
CA SER A 501 4.29 24.71 10.41
C SER A 501 5.00 23.87 11.47
N VAL A 502 5.53 24.53 12.51
CA VAL A 502 6.26 23.86 13.58
C VAL A 502 5.29 23.30 14.61
N VAL A 503 5.52 22.09 15.10
CA VAL A 503 4.79 21.56 16.25
C VAL A 503 4.96 22.50 17.44
N SER A 504 3.88 22.89 18.11
CA SER A 504 3.94 23.88 19.19
C SER A 504 4.86 23.42 20.33
N LYS A 505 5.54 24.37 20.99
CA LYS A 505 6.41 24.06 22.14
C LYS A 505 5.66 23.35 23.27
N ALA A 506 4.37 23.60 23.41
CA ALA A 506 3.54 22.93 24.41
C ALA A 506 3.38 21.44 24.08
N GLN A 507 3.02 21.11 22.85
CA GLN A 507 2.91 19.74 22.36
C GLN A 507 4.25 19.00 22.42
N GLN A 508 5.36 19.63 21.99
CA GLN A 508 6.69 19.03 22.09
C GLN A 508 7.05 18.67 23.54
N ARG A 509 6.79 19.59 24.50
CA ARG A 509 7.05 19.34 25.93
C ARG A 509 6.15 18.23 26.49
N GLU A 510 4.88 18.19 26.12
CA GLU A 510 3.95 17.13 26.51
C GLU A 510 4.44 15.77 26.00
N ALA A 511 4.81 15.71 24.72
CA ALA A 511 5.34 14.50 24.10
C ALA A 511 6.63 14.02 24.78
N ALA A 512 7.61 14.90 24.98
CA ALA A 512 8.85 14.57 25.66
C ALA A 512 8.62 14.04 27.09
N ARG A 513 7.76 14.71 27.88
CA ARG A 513 7.42 14.26 29.23
C ARG A 513 6.72 12.90 29.22
N PHE A 514 5.79 12.68 28.28
CA PHE A 514 5.10 11.40 28.15
C PHE A 514 6.08 10.27 27.88
N VAL A 515 6.95 10.44 26.86
CA VAL A 515 7.95 9.42 26.48
C VAL A 515 8.91 9.13 27.63
N MET A 516 9.45 10.17 28.29
CA MET A 516 10.37 9.98 29.43
C MET A 516 9.68 9.27 30.61
N ASN A 517 8.44 9.64 30.93
CA ASN A 517 7.70 9.00 32.00
C ASN A 517 7.44 7.51 31.71
N GLU A 518 7.07 7.15 30.49
CA GLU A 518 6.83 5.73 30.14
C GLU A 518 8.14 4.95 30.12
N LEU A 519 9.26 5.49 29.61
CA LEU A 519 10.57 4.84 29.67
C LEU A 519 11.05 4.57 31.09
N CYS A 520 10.74 5.46 32.04
CA CYS A 520 11.05 5.25 33.48
C CYS A 520 10.14 4.21 34.17
N ASN A 521 9.03 3.81 33.52
CA ASN A 521 8.01 2.93 34.12
C ASN A 521 7.75 1.68 33.27
N MET A 522 8.81 1.05 32.75
CA MET A 522 8.70 -0.12 31.87
C MET A 522 8.62 -1.48 32.60
N THR A 523 8.68 -1.50 33.96
CA THR A 523 8.70 -2.73 34.76
C THR A 523 7.48 -3.64 34.54
N TRP A 524 6.38 -3.12 34.02
CA TRP A 524 5.20 -3.91 33.67
C TRP A 524 5.44 -4.88 32.49
N LEU A 525 6.51 -4.66 31.73
CA LEU A 525 6.95 -5.59 30.66
C LEU A 525 7.72 -6.79 31.21
N ASP A 526 8.20 -6.76 32.47
CA ASP A 526 8.91 -7.87 33.10
C ASP A 526 7.94 -8.98 33.56
N ASP A 527 7.26 -9.60 32.59
CA ASP A 527 6.36 -10.72 32.88
C ASP A 527 7.17 -12.01 33.08
N SER A 528 7.43 -12.36 34.35
CA SER A 528 8.23 -13.51 34.69
C SER A 528 7.58 -14.85 34.30
N SER A 529 6.27 -14.91 34.16
CA SER A 529 5.54 -16.12 33.75
C SER A 529 5.84 -16.48 32.29
N ILE A 530 5.93 -15.46 31.44
CA ILE A 530 6.25 -15.61 30.02
C ILE A 530 7.77 -15.75 29.85
N LEU A 531 8.56 -14.83 30.41
CA LEU A 531 10.01 -14.75 30.19
C LEU A 531 10.76 -16.01 30.64
N ARG A 532 10.34 -16.66 31.73
CA ARG A 532 10.93 -17.90 32.21
C ARG A 532 10.63 -19.11 31.34
N ASN A 533 9.55 -19.06 30.56
CA ASN A 533 9.11 -20.13 29.68
C ASN A 533 9.46 -19.89 28.21
N MET A 534 10.13 -18.77 27.90
CA MET A 534 10.67 -18.53 26.56
C MET A 534 11.88 -19.43 26.32
N PRO A 535 11.93 -20.15 25.18
CA PRO A 535 13.12 -20.90 24.81
C PRO A 535 14.28 -19.93 24.55
N VAL A 536 15.48 -20.34 24.99
CA VAL A 536 16.69 -19.58 24.66
C VAL A 536 16.86 -19.63 23.15
N GLN A 537 16.87 -18.49 22.50
CA GLN A 537 17.19 -18.41 21.08
C GLN A 537 18.68 -18.70 20.91
N THR A 538 18.99 -19.83 20.29
CA THR A 538 20.35 -20.25 19.95
C THR A 538 20.79 -19.74 18.60
#